data_5c5c0a7a55b8d2cdde94e868cb7661a5
#
_entry.id   5c5c0a7a55b8d2cdde94e868cb7661a5
#
_cell.length_a   1.000
_cell.length_b   1.000
_cell.length_c   1.000
_cell.angle_alpha   90.00
_cell.angle_beta   90.00
_cell.angle_gamma   90.00
#
_symmetry.space_group_name_H-M   'P 1'
#
loop_
_entity.id
_entity.type
_entity.pdbx_description
1 polymer ?
#
loop_
_entity_poly.entity_id
_entity_poly.type
_entity_poly.pdbx_seq_one_letter_code
_entity_poly.pdbx_strand_id
1 'polypeptide(L)'
;VERTKIYFLSDVHLGAPYHRKHFGKPGYQSTACESSDNPLFVEHEIERKLCRWFDKVKADAKIIYLLGDIFDYWFEYKNVVPRGFVRVLGKIAELTDAGVEMHFFIGNHDIWITDYLRNECGLIIHTQPLVVDHDGKKFFLAHGDGLGDDSRSFRIIRRIFHSKTLRVPFAAIHPRWTVGFAHAWASHSRETGEMLDYLGEDKEHLVLYAKQHLKSVPDINFFIFGHRHILLDLQITPTCRTIILGDWINYYSYGVWDGEKFVLEIFEEQQ
;
A
#
# COMPACT_ATOMS: atom_id res chain seq x y z
N VAL A 1 -9.95 26.18 0.35
CA VAL A 1 -8.52 25.91 0.68
C VAL A 1 -7.88 25.38 -0.58
N GLU A 2 -6.75 25.94 -0.98
CA GLU A 2 -5.98 25.44 -2.13
C GLU A 2 -5.36 24.10 -1.75
N ARG A 3 -5.56 23.07 -2.58
CA ARG A 3 -5.00 21.74 -2.39
C ARG A 3 -3.58 21.71 -2.95
N THR A 4 -2.61 21.57 -2.08
CA THR A 4 -1.18 21.66 -2.46
C THR A 4 -0.37 20.44 -2.08
N LYS A 5 -0.83 19.66 -1.08
CA LYS A 5 -0.06 18.54 -0.54
C LYS A 5 -0.20 17.25 -1.34
N ILE A 6 0.84 16.46 -1.31
CA ILE A 6 0.90 15.12 -1.89
C ILE A 6 1.10 14.11 -0.77
N TYR A 7 0.24 13.09 -0.76
CA TYR A 7 0.22 12.06 0.27
C TYR A 7 0.63 10.70 -0.30
N PHE A 8 1.32 9.91 0.50
CA PHE A 8 1.83 8.58 0.13
C PHE A 8 1.45 7.58 1.21
N LEU A 9 0.85 6.47 0.82
CA LEU A 9 0.35 5.42 1.69
C LEU A 9 0.62 4.05 1.07
N SER A 10 0.90 3.02 1.88
CA SER A 10 1.00 1.63 1.42
C SER A 10 0.65 0.62 2.53
N ASP A 11 0.56 -0.65 2.15
CA ASP A 11 0.53 -1.79 3.07
C ASP A 11 -0.59 -1.70 4.13
N VAL A 12 -1.82 -1.47 3.67
CA VAL A 12 -3.00 -1.41 4.54
C VAL A 12 -3.57 -2.81 4.80
N HIS A 13 -3.45 -3.72 3.82
CA HIS A 13 -3.92 -5.10 3.89
C HIS A 13 -5.37 -5.23 4.35
N LEU A 14 -6.27 -4.45 3.77
CA LEU A 14 -7.69 -4.52 4.09
C LEU A 14 -8.23 -5.94 3.86
N GLY A 15 -8.94 -6.46 4.85
CA GLY A 15 -9.49 -7.82 4.83
C GLY A 15 -8.55 -8.89 5.35
N ALA A 16 -7.33 -8.55 5.77
CA ALA A 16 -6.40 -9.51 6.36
C ALA A 16 -6.96 -10.15 7.64
N PRO A 17 -6.90 -11.49 7.79
CA PRO A 17 -7.31 -12.15 9.01
C PRO A 17 -6.49 -11.72 10.24
N TYR A 18 -5.32 -11.16 10.02
CA TYR A 18 -4.43 -10.62 11.04
C TYR A 18 -5.11 -9.55 11.90
N HIS A 19 -5.86 -8.65 11.29
CA HIS A 19 -6.57 -7.59 12.00
C HIS A 19 -7.55 -8.15 13.03
N ARG A 20 -8.15 -9.33 12.77
CA ARG A 20 -9.04 -10.02 13.71
C ARG A 20 -8.27 -10.66 14.89
N LYS A 21 -7.07 -11.23 14.63
CA LYS A 21 -6.27 -11.94 15.64
C LYS A 21 -5.63 -11.03 16.68
N HIS A 22 -5.41 -9.77 16.37
CA HIS A 22 -4.69 -8.81 17.22
C HIS A 22 -5.60 -7.86 17.97
N PHE A 23 -6.88 -7.83 17.62
CA PHE A 23 -7.87 -7.04 18.34
C PHE A 23 -7.96 -7.48 19.82
N GLY A 24 -7.82 -6.53 20.75
CA GLY A 24 -7.88 -6.80 22.19
C GLY A 24 -6.60 -7.39 22.81
N LYS A 25 -5.49 -7.58 22.06
CA LYS A 25 -4.22 -8.00 22.67
C LYS A 25 -3.49 -6.81 23.31
N PRO A 26 -2.71 -7.03 24.40
CA PRO A 26 -1.87 -5.98 24.99
C PRO A 26 -0.94 -5.39 23.92
N GLY A 27 -0.95 -4.07 23.78
CA GLY A 27 -0.20 -3.34 22.77
C GLY A 27 -0.98 -2.99 21.48
N TYR A 28 -2.15 -3.59 21.25
CA TYR A 28 -3.05 -3.16 20.18
C TYR A 28 -3.87 -1.96 20.69
N GLN A 29 -3.55 -0.79 20.21
CA GLN A 29 -4.31 0.44 20.51
C GLN A 29 -5.52 0.52 19.58
N SER A 30 -6.64 -0.07 20.01
CA SER A 30 -7.93 0.21 19.39
C SER A 30 -8.44 1.55 19.91
N THR A 31 -8.64 2.50 19.05
CA THR A 31 -9.33 3.77 19.37
C THR A 31 -10.85 3.60 19.33
N ALA A 32 -11.32 2.41 19.00
CA ALA A 32 -12.74 2.07 19.04
C ALA A 32 -13.22 2.00 20.49
N CYS A 33 -14.34 2.66 20.78
CA CYS A 33 -15.04 2.60 22.05
C CYS A 33 -15.06 1.16 22.59
N GLU A 34 -14.51 0.94 23.79
CA GLU A 34 -14.27 -0.35 24.45
C GLU A 34 -15.55 -1.20 24.66
N SER A 35 -16.71 -0.76 24.20
CA SER A 35 -18.01 -1.33 24.51
C SER A 35 -18.70 -2.12 23.40
N SER A 36 -18.11 -2.33 22.23
CA SER A 36 -18.81 -3.09 21.19
C SER A 36 -18.27 -4.51 21.04
N ASP A 37 -18.90 -5.48 21.68
CA ASP A 37 -18.79 -6.92 21.37
C ASP A 37 -19.32 -7.27 19.96
N ASN A 38 -19.58 -6.26 19.12
CA ASN A 38 -20.10 -6.48 17.77
C ASN A 38 -18.97 -6.89 16.81
N PRO A 39 -18.94 -8.17 16.34
CA PRO A 39 -17.90 -8.65 15.44
C PRO A 39 -17.76 -7.83 14.15
N LEU A 40 -18.86 -7.25 13.64
CA LEU A 40 -18.86 -6.39 12.46
C LEU A 40 -18.13 -5.07 12.71
N PHE A 41 -18.13 -4.60 13.94
CA PHE A 41 -17.42 -3.38 14.28
C PHE A 41 -15.90 -3.59 14.23
N VAL A 42 -15.43 -4.70 14.78
CA VAL A 42 -14.03 -5.12 14.78
C VAL A 42 -13.51 -5.35 13.36
N GLU A 43 -14.30 -6.05 12.53
CA GLU A 43 -13.92 -6.40 11.16
C GLU A 43 -13.64 -5.19 10.28
N HIS A 44 -14.31 -4.07 10.55
CA HIS A 44 -14.19 -2.85 9.73
C HIS A 44 -13.40 -1.72 10.41
N GLU A 45 -12.69 -1.99 11.51
CA GLU A 45 -12.00 -0.91 12.22
C GLU A 45 -10.89 -0.25 11.40
N ILE A 46 -10.04 -1.05 10.76
CA ILE A 46 -8.97 -0.50 9.89
C ILE A 46 -9.57 0.23 8.68
N GLU A 47 -10.65 -0.31 8.11
CA GLU A 47 -11.39 0.34 7.02
C GLU A 47 -11.92 1.72 7.44
N ARG A 48 -12.51 1.82 8.65
CA ARG A 48 -12.98 3.10 9.20
C ARG A 48 -11.84 4.05 9.51
N LYS A 49 -10.74 3.54 10.08
CA LYS A 49 -9.55 4.34 10.37
C LYS A 49 -8.96 4.95 9.10
N LEU A 50 -8.86 4.17 8.03
CA LEU A 50 -8.44 4.67 6.73
C LEU A 50 -9.40 5.71 6.18
N CYS A 51 -10.71 5.53 6.31
CA CYS A 51 -11.70 6.53 5.91
C CYS A 51 -11.53 7.85 6.69
N ARG A 52 -11.27 7.79 8.01
CA ARG A 52 -11.00 9.00 8.82
C ARG A 52 -9.71 9.70 8.39
N TRP A 53 -8.69 8.94 8.02
CA TRP A 53 -7.48 9.52 7.44
C TRP A 53 -7.78 10.23 6.11
N PHE A 54 -8.53 9.61 5.21
CA PHE A 54 -8.97 10.25 3.98
C PHE A 54 -9.76 11.55 4.25
N ASP A 55 -10.62 11.55 5.26
CA ASP A 55 -11.36 12.77 5.67
C ASP A 55 -10.41 13.88 6.15
N LYS A 56 -9.37 13.51 6.91
CA LYS A 56 -8.34 14.45 7.38
C LYS A 56 -7.59 15.08 6.20
N VAL A 57 -7.11 14.28 5.26
CA VAL A 57 -6.27 14.76 4.16
C VAL A 57 -7.06 15.40 3.01
N LYS A 58 -8.35 15.13 2.88
CA LYS A 58 -9.22 15.68 1.85
C LYS A 58 -9.16 17.20 1.72
N ALA A 59 -8.89 17.89 2.84
CA ALA A 59 -8.90 19.35 2.90
C ALA A 59 -7.79 19.99 2.06
N ASP A 60 -6.62 19.35 1.96
CA ASP A 60 -5.42 19.92 1.35
C ASP A 60 -4.70 18.96 0.37
N ALA A 61 -5.18 17.73 0.22
CA ALA A 61 -4.63 16.76 -0.72
C ALA A 61 -4.89 17.19 -2.17
N LYS A 62 -3.80 17.43 -2.91
CA LYS A 62 -3.79 17.58 -4.37
C LYS A 62 -3.70 16.20 -5.03
N ILE A 63 -2.78 15.37 -4.54
CA ILE A 63 -2.50 14.02 -5.07
C ILE A 63 -2.38 13.05 -3.91
N ILE A 64 -2.90 11.83 -4.08
CA ILE A 64 -2.68 10.71 -3.16
C ILE A 64 -2.11 9.52 -3.93
N TYR A 65 -0.96 9.03 -3.52
CA TYR A 65 -0.32 7.82 -4.02
C TYR A 65 -0.55 6.66 -3.05
N LEU A 66 -1.31 5.66 -3.49
CA LEU A 66 -1.47 4.37 -2.82
C LEU A 66 -0.44 3.41 -3.42
N LEU A 67 0.63 3.10 -2.68
CA LEU A 67 1.80 2.37 -3.20
C LEU A 67 1.69 0.85 -3.02
N GLY A 68 0.49 0.30 -3.24
CA GLY A 68 0.25 -1.14 -3.28
C GLY A 68 -0.07 -1.78 -1.93
N ASP A 69 -0.55 -3.02 -1.99
CA ASP A 69 -0.99 -3.82 -0.84
C ASP A 69 -2.04 -3.10 0.03
N ILE A 70 -2.92 -2.35 -0.63
CA ILE A 70 -4.07 -1.73 0.03
C ILE A 70 -5.10 -2.79 0.43
N PHE A 71 -5.27 -3.80 -0.41
CA PHE A 71 -6.09 -4.97 -0.13
C PHE A 71 -5.21 -6.19 0.13
N ASP A 72 -5.56 -7.00 1.13
CA ASP A 72 -4.85 -8.26 1.43
C ASP A 72 -5.04 -9.30 0.32
N TYR A 73 -6.11 -9.17 -0.42
CA TYR A 73 -6.41 -9.94 -1.61
C TYR A 73 -7.40 -9.19 -2.49
N TRP A 74 -7.06 -9.04 -3.78
CA TRP A 74 -7.97 -8.48 -4.77
C TRP A 74 -7.87 -9.25 -6.07
N PHE A 75 -8.99 -9.78 -6.55
CA PHE A 75 -9.10 -10.43 -7.86
C PHE A 75 -10.38 -9.96 -8.57
N GLU A 76 -10.21 -9.34 -9.72
CA GLU A 76 -11.33 -8.92 -10.57
C GLU A 76 -11.72 -10.02 -11.55
N TYR A 77 -12.91 -10.59 -11.39
CA TYR A 77 -13.60 -11.35 -12.41
C TYR A 77 -14.27 -10.38 -13.38
N LYS A 78 -14.77 -10.90 -14.50
CA LYS A 78 -15.42 -10.05 -15.50
C LYS A 78 -16.60 -9.22 -14.95
N ASN A 79 -17.40 -9.79 -14.06
CA ASN A 79 -18.60 -9.17 -13.51
C ASN A 79 -18.69 -9.25 -11.98
N VAL A 80 -17.61 -9.63 -11.29
CA VAL A 80 -17.60 -9.83 -9.84
C VAL A 80 -16.26 -9.35 -9.26
N VAL A 81 -16.34 -8.59 -8.18
CA VAL A 81 -15.21 -8.15 -7.37
C VAL A 81 -15.32 -8.71 -5.96
N PRO A 82 -14.25 -8.70 -5.15
CA PRO A 82 -14.30 -9.13 -3.76
C PRO A 82 -15.37 -8.40 -2.95
N ARG A 83 -16.04 -9.15 -2.04
CA ARG A 83 -16.98 -8.56 -1.09
C ARG A 83 -16.30 -7.70 -0.05
N GLY A 84 -16.95 -6.62 0.34
CA GLY A 84 -16.50 -5.72 1.40
C GLY A 84 -15.95 -4.42 0.84
N PHE A 85 -15.20 -3.72 1.68
CA PHE A 85 -14.47 -2.49 1.34
C PHE A 85 -15.34 -1.30 0.88
N VAL A 86 -16.66 -1.40 1.07
CA VAL A 86 -17.65 -0.41 0.57
C VAL A 86 -17.34 1.00 1.09
N ARG A 87 -16.87 1.12 2.35
CA ARG A 87 -16.54 2.43 2.93
C ARG A 87 -15.33 3.06 2.27
N VAL A 88 -14.26 2.27 2.12
CA VAL A 88 -13.00 2.75 1.50
C VAL A 88 -13.23 3.04 0.03
N LEU A 89 -13.89 2.15 -0.71
CA LEU A 89 -14.20 2.37 -2.14
C LEU A 89 -15.07 3.61 -2.34
N GLY A 90 -16.11 3.78 -1.51
CA GLY A 90 -16.95 4.98 -1.54
C GLY A 90 -16.19 6.25 -1.17
N LYS A 91 -15.24 6.17 -0.22
CA LYS A 91 -14.42 7.31 0.15
C LYS A 91 -13.40 7.67 -0.93
N ILE A 92 -12.81 6.70 -1.61
CA ILE A 92 -11.94 6.93 -2.77
C ILE A 92 -12.73 7.61 -3.90
N ALA A 93 -13.92 7.09 -4.24
CA ALA A 93 -14.79 7.71 -5.25
C ALA A 93 -15.17 9.16 -4.87
N GLU A 94 -15.52 9.40 -3.61
CA GLU A 94 -15.80 10.77 -3.10
C GLU A 94 -14.61 11.71 -3.30
N LEU A 95 -13.38 11.24 -3.06
CA LEU A 95 -12.17 12.06 -3.22
C LEU A 95 -11.86 12.36 -4.69
N THR A 96 -11.97 11.37 -5.55
CA THR A 96 -11.75 11.56 -7.00
C THR A 96 -12.82 12.44 -7.62
N ASP A 97 -14.09 12.27 -7.24
CA ASP A 97 -15.20 13.16 -7.64
C ASP A 97 -15.00 14.60 -7.15
N ALA A 98 -14.36 14.76 -5.99
CA ALA A 98 -13.97 16.06 -5.46
C ALA A 98 -12.71 16.65 -6.13
N GLY A 99 -12.11 15.97 -7.12
CA GLY A 99 -10.96 16.43 -7.89
C GLY A 99 -9.61 16.17 -7.24
N VAL A 100 -9.51 15.26 -6.25
CA VAL A 100 -8.21 14.75 -5.77
C VAL A 100 -7.68 13.74 -6.79
N GLU A 101 -6.47 13.94 -7.29
CA GLU A 101 -5.83 12.97 -8.16
C GLU A 101 -5.33 11.78 -7.35
N MET A 102 -5.85 10.57 -7.62
CA MET A 102 -5.51 9.38 -6.86
C MET A 102 -4.86 8.32 -7.73
N HIS A 103 -3.66 7.91 -7.35
CA HIS A 103 -2.87 6.89 -8.01
C HIS A 103 -2.84 5.61 -7.16
N PHE A 104 -2.89 4.47 -7.84
CA PHE A 104 -2.81 3.15 -7.21
C PHE A 104 -1.73 2.33 -7.89
N PHE A 105 -0.71 1.94 -7.14
CA PHE A 105 0.30 0.99 -7.58
C PHE A 105 -0.12 -0.41 -7.19
N ILE A 106 0.03 -1.35 -8.10
CA ILE A 106 -0.25 -2.75 -7.82
C ILE A 106 0.87 -3.30 -6.94
N GLY A 107 0.49 -3.86 -5.78
CA GLY A 107 1.36 -4.64 -4.92
C GLY A 107 1.29 -6.14 -5.22
N ASN A 108 1.93 -6.95 -4.39
CA ASN A 108 1.92 -8.41 -4.57
C ASN A 108 0.65 -9.07 -4.03
N HIS A 109 -0.11 -8.42 -3.16
CA HIS A 109 -1.38 -8.92 -2.63
C HIS A 109 -2.60 -8.52 -3.50
N ASP A 110 -2.55 -7.39 -4.14
CA ASP A 110 -3.64 -6.86 -4.98
C ASP A 110 -3.30 -6.85 -6.48
N ILE A 111 -2.47 -7.80 -6.88
CA ILE A 111 -1.87 -7.95 -8.22
C ILE A 111 -2.89 -8.09 -9.36
N TRP A 112 -4.11 -8.54 -9.09
CA TRP A 112 -5.13 -8.81 -10.11
C TRP A 112 -6.18 -7.70 -10.23
N ILE A 113 -5.80 -6.47 -9.87
CA ILE A 113 -6.55 -5.27 -10.21
C ILE A 113 -6.45 -5.03 -11.72
N THR A 114 -7.57 -4.67 -12.36
CA THR A 114 -7.62 -4.40 -13.80
C THR A 114 -8.30 -3.07 -14.12
N ASP A 115 -9.61 -3.04 -14.13
CA ASP A 115 -10.36 -1.88 -14.59
C ASP A 115 -11.46 -1.40 -13.62
N TYR A 116 -11.88 -2.24 -12.69
CA TYR A 116 -12.94 -1.88 -11.74
C TYR A 116 -12.61 -0.62 -10.94
N LEU A 117 -11.46 -0.59 -10.28
CA LEU A 117 -11.08 0.56 -9.46
C LEU A 117 -10.87 1.83 -10.28
N ARG A 118 -10.43 1.69 -11.54
CA ARG A 118 -10.34 2.82 -12.47
C ARG A 118 -11.72 3.34 -12.85
N ASN A 119 -12.63 2.44 -13.24
CA ASN A 119 -13.93 2.81 -13.80
C ASN A 119 -14.92 3.26 -12.72
N GLU A 120 -14.88 2.63 -11.54
CA GLU A 120 -15.86 2.88 -10.47
C GLU A 120 -15.35 3.88 -9.41
N CYS A 121 -14.03 3.97 -9.24
CA CYS A 121 -13.44 4.81 -8.19
C CYS A 121 -12.55 5.94 -8.75
N GLY A 122 -12.37 6.04 -10.06
CA GLY A 122 -11.57 7.10 -10.68
C GLY A 122 -10.06 7.00 -10.46
N LEU A 123 -9.54 5.84 -10.04
CA LEU A 123 -8.12 5.65 -9.76
C LEU A 123 -7.26 5.54 -11.02
N ILE A 124 -6.06 6.10 -10.98
CA ILE A 124 -5.02 5.91 -11.99
C ILE A 124 -4.15 4.72 -11.58
N ILE A 125 -4.24 3.61 -12.31
CA ILE A 125 -3.58 2.35 -11.93
C ILE A 125 -2.19 2.25 -12.56
N HIS A 126 -1.18 1.96 -11.75
CA HIS A 126 0.21 1.74 -12.15
C HIS A 126 0.63 0.30 -11.92
N THR A 127 1.12 -0.35 -12.97
CA THR A 127 1.64 -1.73 -12.95
C THR A 127 3.18 -1.77 -12.94
N GLN A 128 3.82 -0.62 -13.04
CA GLN A 128 5.26 -0.44 -13.08
C GLN A 128 5.67 0.74 -12.20
N PRO A 129 6.93 0.80 -11.76
CA PRO A 129 7.47 1.99 -11.10
C PRO A 129 7.24 3.25 -11.92
N LEU A 130 7.07 4.37 -11.26
CA LEU A 130 6.83 5.68 -11.86
C LEU A 130 7.86 6.68 -11.36
N VAL A 131 8.41 7.47 -12.26
CA VAL A 131 9.21 8.66 -11.92
C VAL A 131 8.37 9.88 -12.24
N VAL A 132 8.16 10.74 -11.25
CA VAL A 132 7.40 11.99 -11.39
C VAL A 132 8.20 13.16 -10.85
N ASP A 133 7.95 14.34 -11.39
CA ASP A 133 8.47 15.60 -10.86
C ASP A 133 7.37 16.35 -10.12
N HIS A 134 7.65 16.69 -8.87
CA HIS A 134 6.80 17.55 -8.06
C HIS A 134 7.64 18.68 -7.51
N ASP A 135 7.29 19.91 -7.88
CA ASP A 135 7.93 21.14 -7.43
C ASP A 135 9.46 21.14 -7.67
N GLY A 136 9.91 20.57 -8.80
CA GLY A 136 11.33 20.44 -9.17
C GLY A 136 12.09 19.35 -8.40
N LYS A 137 11.39 18.47 -7.72
CA LYS A 137 11.96 17.28 -7.08
C LYS A 137 11.46 16.01 -7.78
N LYS A 138 12.38 15.09 -8.07
CA LYS A 138 12.06 13.82 -8.72
C LYS A 138 11.84 12.71 -7.69
N PHE A 139 10.69 12.09 -7.80
CA PHE A 139 10.24 10.98 -6.97
C PHE A 139 10.21 9.69 -7.80
N PHE A 140 10.91 8.67 -7.35
CA PHE A 140 10.75 7.30 -7.84
C PHE A 140 9.76 6.58 -6.92
N LEU A 141 8.61 6.19 -7.46
CA LEU A 141 7.50 5.58 -6.73
C LEU A 141 7.32 4.13 -7.17
N ALA A 142 7.27 3.21 -6.22
CA ALA A 142 6.99 1.80 -6.48
C ALA A 142 6.47 1.12 -5.21
N HIS A 143 5.75 0.00 -5.37
CA HIS A 143 5.43 -0.83 -4.21
C HIS A 143 6.71 -1.38 -3.56
N GLY A 144 7.59 -1.96 -4.33
CA GLY A 144 8.88 -2.48 -3.82
C GLY A 144 9.09 -3.97 -4.09
N ASP A 145 8.01 -4.73 -4.34
CA ASP A 145 8.08 -6.16 -4.62
C ASP A 145 8.97 -6.46 -5.84
N GLY A 146 9.95 -7.35 -5.64
CA GLY A 146 10.90 -7.76 -6.70
C GLY A 146 11.92 -6.71 -7.11
N LEU A 147 11.99 -5.56 -6.44
CA LEU A 147 13.06 -4.61 -6.63
C LEU A 147 14.26 -4.99 -5.74
N GLY A 148 15.42 -5.24 -6.36
CA GLY A 148 16.63 -5.64 -5.65
C GLY A 148 16.63 -7.09 -5.12
N ASP A 149 15.54 -7.85 -5.29
CA ASP A 149 15.52 -9.28 -4.97
C ASP A 149 15.95 -10.11 -6.18
N ASP A 150 17.13 -10.71 -6.10
CA ASP A 150 17.71 -11.56 -7.13
C ASP A 150 17.32 -13.04 -7.00
N SER A 151 16.46 -13.42 -6.05
CA SER A 151 16.06 -14.80 -5.83
C SER A 151 15.33 -15.37 -7.06
N ARG A 152 15.80 -16.51 -7.57
CA ARG A 152 15.20 -17.16 -8.73
C ARG A 152 13.78 -17.65 -8.47
N SER A 153 13.52 -18.11 -7.27
CA SER A 153 12.20 -18.61 -6.84
C SER A 153 11.18 -17.48 -6.84
N PHE A 154 11.52 -16.34 -6.25
CA PHE A 154 10.65 -15.17 -6.22
C PHE A 154 10.32 -14.65 -7.63
N ARG A 155 11.33 -14.56 -8.52
CA ARG A 155 11.12 -14.15 -9.92
C ARG A 155 10.19 -15.09 -10.70
N ILE A 156 10.26 -16.40 -10.44
CA ILE A 156 9.37 -17.39 -11.07
C ILE A 156 7.94 -17.21 -10.56
N ILE A 157 7.75 -17.12 -9.24
CA ILE A 157 6.45 -16.95 -8.62
C ILE A 157 5.81 -15.65 -9.11
N ARG A 158 6.55 -14.53 -9.08
CA ARG A 158 6.07 -13.24 -9.58
C ARG A 158 5.65 -13.32 -11.06
N ARG A 159 6.45 -13.98 -11.92
CA ARG A 159 6.10 -14.18 -13.33
C ARG A 159 4.81 -14.99 -13.50
N ILE A 160 4.59 -16.01 -12.66
CA ILE A 160 3.35 -16.81 -12.66
C ILE A 160 2.15 -15.92 -12.32
N PHE A 161 2.23 -15.18 -11.23
CA PHE A 161 1.13 -14.33 -10.76
C PHE A 161 0.83 -13.14 -11.69
N HIS A 162 1.86 -12.56 -12.35
CA HIS A 162 1.67 -11.51 -13.37
C HIS A 162 1.25 -12.04 -14.76
N SER A 163 1.17 -13.36 -14.95
CA SER A 163 0.83 -13.94 -16.24
C SER A 163 -0.65 -13.76 -16.60
N LYS A 164 -0.94 -12.99 -17.63
CA LYS A 164 -2.30 -12.81 -18.16
C LYS A 164 -2.92 -14.14 -18.61
N THR A 165 -2.12 -15.09 -19.11
CA THR A 165 -2.58 -16.41 -19.54
C THR A 165 -2.97 -17.31 -18.36
N LEU A 166 -2.24 -17.25 -17.25
CA LEU A 166 -2.57 -18.04 -16.05
C LEU A 166 -3.74 -17.44 -15.26
N ARG A 167 -4.04 -16.16 -15.45
CA ARG A 167 -5.24 -15.53 -14.88
C ARG A 167 -6.54 -16.16 -15.40
N VAL A 168 -6.57 -16.59 -16.67
CA VAL A 168 -7.78 -17.18 -17.27
C VAL A 168 -8.21 -18.48 -16.56
N PRO A 169 -7.36 -19.53 -16.42
CA PRO A 169 -7.73 -20.72 -15.69
C PRO A 169 -7.98 -20.43 -14.20
N PHE A 170 -7.25 -19.50 -13.58
CA PHE A 170 -7.52 -19.09 -12.21
C PHE A 170 -8.91 -18.47 -12.06
N ALA A 171 -9.33 -17.64 -12.99
CA ALA A 171 -10.68 -17.06 -13.02
C ALA A 171 -11.79 -18.08 -13.20
N ALA A 172 -11.48 -19.28 -13.74
CA ALA A 172 -12.44 -20.38 -13.87
C ALA A 172 -12.64 -21.16 -12.56
N ILE A 173 -11.76 -21.00 -11.58
CA ILE A 173 -11.92 -21.59 -10.25
C ILE A 173 -12.93 -20.77 -9.45
N HIS A 174 -13.84 -21.48 -8.77
CA HIS A 174 -14.87 -20.80 -8.00
C HIS A 174 -14.26 -19.88 -6.90
N PRO A 175 -14.71 -18.62 -6.75
CA PRO A 175 -14.16 -17.65 -5.81
C PRO A 175 -14.04 -18.14 -4.37
N ARG A 176 -14.94 -19.02 -3.93
CA ARG A 176 -14.91 -19.64 -2.59
C ARG A 176 -13.57 -20.31 -2.26
N TRP A 177 -12.93 -20.93 -3.27
CA TRP A 177 -11.68 -21.65 -3.07
C TRP A 177 -10.46 -20.75 -3.26
N THR A 178 -10.49 -19.86 -4.25
CA THR A 178 -9.39 -18.95 -4.53
C THR A 178 -9.17 -17.93 -3.40
N VAL A 179 -10.25 -17.38 -2.85
CA VAL A 179 -10.19 -16.45 -1.70
C VAL A 179 -9.63 -17.14 -0.46
N GLY A 180 -10.13 -18.36 -0.14
CA GLY A 180 -9.60 -19.12 1.01
C GLY A 180 -8.12 -19.47 0.87
N PHE A 181 -7.70 -19.90 -0.32
CA PHE A 181 -6.29 -20.20 -0.61
C PHE A 181 -5.41 -18.95 -0.51
N ALA A 182 -5.84 -17.83 -1.08
CA ALA A 182 -5.08 -16.58 -1.06
C ALA A 182 -4.87 -16.05 0.37
N HIS A 183 -5.90 -16.07 1.21
CA HIS A 183 -5.77 -15.68 2.62
C HIS A 183 -4.86 -16.63 3.41
N ALA A 184 -4.93 -17.94 3.15
CA ALA A 184 -4.03 -18.92 3.78
C ALA A 184 -2.57 -18.68 3.36
N TRP A 185 -2.34 -18.41 2.07
CA TRP A 185 -1.02 -18.09 1.53
C TRP A 185 -0.45 -16.79 2.10
N ALA A 186 -1.23 -15.73 2.09
CA ALA A 186 -0.85 -14.43 2.65
C ALA A 186 -0.53 -14.51 4.15
N SER A 187 -1.32 -15.28 4.93
CA SER A 187 -1.07 -15.50 6.35
C SER A 187 0.22 -16.27 6.59
N HIS A 188 0.48 -17.31 5.77
CA HIS A 188 1.69 -18.13 5.88
C HIS A 188 2.94 -17.32 5.55
N SER A 189 2.92 -16.50 4.52
CA SER A 189 4.04 -15.61 4.15
C SER A 189 4.38 -14.65 5.30
N ARG A 190 3.39 -14.07 5.95
CA ARG A 190 3.60 -13.19 7.12
C ARG A 190 4.10 -13.92 8.38
N GLU A 191 3.71 -15.19 8.59
CA GLU A 191 4.13 -15.98 9.75
C GLU A 191 5.56 -16.55 9.60
N THR A 192 6.02 -16.78 8.36
CA THR A 192 7.26 -17.54 8.12
C THR A 192 8.48 -16.70 7.80
N GLY A 193 8.35 -15.39 7.59
CA GLY A 193 9.58 -14.83 7.15
C GLY A 193 9.82 -13.40 6.91
N GLU A 194 8.92 -12.55 6.96
CA GLU A 194 9.29 -11.17 6.79
C GLU A 194 9.63 -10.57 8.15
N MET A 195 10.93 -10.57 8.42
CA MET A 195 11.47 -9.82 9.53
C MET A 195 11.01 -8.37 9.38
N LEU A 196 10.17 -7.93 10.32
CA LEU A 196 9.72 -6.53 10.45
C LEU A 196 10.87 -5.59 10.85
N ASP A 197 12.08 -6.14 10.99
CA ASP A 197 13.25 -5.39 11.41
C ASP A 197 14.03 -4.85 10.21
N TYR A 198 14.52 -3.64 10.37
CA TYR A 198 15.46 -3.06 9.43
C TYR A 198 16.80 -3.82 9.45
N LEU A 199 17.18 -4.37 8.31
CA LEU A 199 18.38 -5.22 8.19
C LEU A 199 19.69 -4.43 8.15
N GLY A 200 19.61 -3.10 8.11
CA GLY A 200 20.75 -2.21 7.92
C GLY A 200 20.97 -1.84 6.44
N GLU A 201 21.63 -0.72 6.25
CA GLU A 201 21.82 -0.05 4.96
C GLU A 201 22.49 -0.93 3.89
N ASP A 202 23.33 -1.88 4.33
CA ASP A 202 24.08 -2.77 3.44
C ASP A 202 23.36 -4.09 3.13
N LYS A 203 22.20 -4.33 3.74
CA LYS A 203 21.43 -5.57 3.57
C LYS A 203 19.98 -5.33 3.16
N GLU A 204 19.44 -4.13 3.39
CA GLU A 204 18.07 -3.80 2.99
C GLU A 204 17.99 -3.68 1.47
N HIS A 205 17.33 -4.64 0.82
CA HIS A 205 17.33 -4.76 -0.64
C HIS A 205 16.76 -3.54 -1.37
N LEU A 206 15.76 -2.84 -0.79
CA LEU A 206 15.21 -1.62 -1.38
C LEU A 206 16.18 -0.44 -1.30
N VAL A 207 16.97 -0.37 -0.22
CA VAL A 207 18.05 0.63 -0.09
C VAL A 207 19.17 0.35 -1.10
N LEU A 208 19.56 -0.92 -1.23
CA LEU A 208 20.56 -1.35 -2.22
C LEU A 208 20.09 -1.08 -3.65
N TYR A 209 18.82 -1.36 -3.94
CA TYR A 209 18.21 -1.05 -5.22
C TYR A 209 18.24 0.46 -5.51
N ALA A 210 17.83 1.30 -4.56
CA ALA A 210 17.85 2.75 -4.72
C ALA A 210 19.27 3.27 -5.00
N LYS A 211 20.25 2.82 -4.23
CA LYS A 211 21.68 3.17 -4.45
C LYS A 211 22.18 2.73 -5.84
N GLN A 212 21.78 1.54 -6.28
CA GLN A 212 22.18 1.03 -7.61
C GLN A 212 21.48 1.80 -8.73
N HIS A 213 20.18 2.07 -8.59
CA HIS A 213 19.38 2.80 -9.58
C HIS A 213 19.87 4.24 -9.74
N LEU A 214 20.23 4.89 -8.64
CA LEU A 214 20.73 6.26 -8.61
C LEU A 214 22.03 6.43 -9.42
N LYS A 215 22.84 5.38 -9.58
CA LYS A 215 24.03 5.43 -10.47
C LYS A 215 23.66 5.64 -11.93
N SER A 216 22.50 5.17 -12.36
CA SER A 216 22.00 5.28 -13.73
C SER A 216 21.11 6.52 -13.93
N VAL A 217 20.41 6.97 -12.89
CA VAL A 217 19.49 8.11 -12.90
C VAL A 217 19.80 9.00 -11.68
N PRO A 218 20.87 9.84 -11.75
CA PRO A 218 21.42 10.53 -10.58
C PRO A 218 20.59 11.71 -10.07
N ASP A 219 19.54 12.08 -10.76
CA ASP A 219 18.71 13.25 -10.46
C ASP A 219 17.44 12.92 -9.65
N ILE A 220 17.29 11.67 -9.19
CA ILE A 220 16.21 11.30 -8.26
C ILE A 220 16.51 11.84 -6.86
N ASN A 221 15.51 12.51 -6.29
CA ASN A 221 15.60 13.08 -4.94
C ASN A 221 14.97 12.17 -3.87
N PHE A 222 13.91 11.42 -4.24
CA PHE A 222 13.20 10.56 -3.31
C PHE A 222 12.88 9.22 -3.97
N PHE A 223 13.28 8.12 -3.31
CA PHE A 223 12.75 6.79 -3.56
C PHE A 223 11.72 6.49 -2.50
N ILE A 224 10.47 6.21 -2.89
CA ILE A 224 9.39 5.92 -1.94
C ILE A 224 8.84 4.52 -2.22
N PHE A 225 8.87 3.67 -1.19
CA PHE A 225 8.50 2.27 -1.24
C PHE A 225 7.52 1.89 -0.13
N GLY A 226 6.76 0.83 -0.35
CA GLY A 226 6.05 0.02 0.64
C GLY A 226 6.71 -1.33 0.86
N HIS A 227 5.89 -2.41 0.89
CA HIS A 227 6.26 -3.82 0.85
C HIS A 227 7.01 -4.38 2.07
N ARG A 228 7.94 -3.64 2.64
CA ARG A 228 8.81 -4.13 3.72
C ARG A 228 8.22 -3.97 5.12
N HIS A 229 7.10 -3.30 5.26
CA HIS A 229 6.44 -3.04 6.55
C HIS A 229 7.35 -2.41 7.62
N ILE A 230 8.45 -1.78 7.22
CA ILE A 230 9.36 -1.04 8.11
C ILE A 230 9.21 0.45 7.87
N LEU A 231 9.32 1.24 8.92
CA LEU A 231 9.31 2.69 8.83
C LEU A 231 10.76 3.17 8.71
N LEU A 232 11.13 3.65 7.52
CA LEU A 232 12.51 4.09 7.25
C LEU A 232 12.52 5.40 6.47
N ASP A 233 13.37 6.30 6.90
CA ASP A 233 13.72 7.52 6.19
C ASP A 233 15.26 7.69 6.24
N LEU A 234 15.91 7.30 5.15
CA LEU A 234 17.36 7.20 5.06
C LEU A 234 17.92 8.13 3.99
N GLN A 235 18.82 9.00 4.38
CA GLN A 235 19.61 9.81 3.46
C GLN A 235 20.70 8.94 2.82
N ILE A 236 20.60 8.68 1.49
CA ILE A 236 21.59 7.86 0.76
C ILE A 236 22.64 8.70 0.01
N THR A 237 22.33 9.96 -0.30
CA THR A 237 23.28 10.99 -0.77
C THR A 237 22.84 12.37 -0.23
N PRO A 238 23.66 13.41 -0.34
CA PRO A 238 23.26 14.76 0.11
C PRO A 238 21.96 15.29 -0.52
N THR A 239 21.56 14.74 -1.68
CA THR A 239 20.39 15.21 -2.43
C THR A 239 19.31 14.14 -2.59
N CYS A 240 19.51 12.90 -2.11
CA CYS A 240 18.59 11.79 -2.31
C CYS A 240 18.31 11.03 -1.01
N ARG A 241 17.03 10.75 -0.76
CA ARG A 241 16.53 9.94 0.36
C ARG A 241 15.80 8.70 -0.14
N THR A 242 15.91 7.63 0.63
CA THR A 242 15.09 6.41 0.46
C THR A 242 14.12 6.32 1.62
N ILE A 243 12.85 6.23 1.31
CA ILE A 243 11.76 6.17 2.26
C ILE A 243 11.04 4.83 2.08
N ILE A 244 10.81 4.12 3.19
CA ILE A 244 9.89 2.99 3.25
C ILE A 244 8.77 3.39 4.20
N LEU A 245 7.53 3.36 3.70
CA LEU A 245 6.40 4.02 4.35
C LEU A 245 5.89 3.34 5.63
N GLY A 246 6.40 2.16 5.98
CA GLY A 246 5.82 1.36 7.05
C GLY A 246 4.57 0.61 6.60
N ASP A 247 3.61 0.47 7.51
CA ASP A 247 2.34 -0.21 7.24
C ASP A 247 1.17 0.44 8.01
N TRP A 248 -0.03 -0.05 7.72
CA TRP A 248 -1.26 0.31 8.43
C TRP A 248 -1.75 -0.81 9.36
N ILE A 249 -0.84 -1.71 9.74
CA ILE A 249 -1.05 -2.78 10.72
C ILE A 249 -0.48 -2.38 12.09
N ASN A 250 0.77 -1.87 12.08
CA ASN A 250 1.51 -1.55 13.28
C ASN A 250 1.76 -0.05 13.45
N TYR A 251 2.08 0.66 12.35
CA TYR A 251 2.55 2.04 12.40
C TYR A 251 1.46 3.06 12.07
N TYR A 252 0.50 2.74 11.19
CA TYR A 252 -0.47 3.70 10.64
C TYR A 252 0.20 4.91 10.00
N SER A 253 1.32 4.68 9.34
CA SER A 253 2.21 5.71 8.81
C SER A 253 1.86 6.09 7.37
N TYR A 254 2.23 7.31 7.01
CA TYR A 254 2.07 7.86 5.66
C TYR A 254 3.14 8.93 5.39
N GLY A 255 3.45 9.17 4.12
CA GLY A 255 4.32 10.25 3.69
C GLY A 255 3.53 11.49 3.31
N VAL A 256 4.11 12.66 3.53
CA VAL A 256 3.57 13.96 3.12
C VAL A 256 4.66 14.76 2.41
N TRP A 257 4.35 15.27 1.23
CA TRP A 257 5.13 16.30 0.54
C TRP A 257 4.30 17.59 0.52
N ASP A 258 4.85 18.68 1.05
CA ASP A 258 4.17 19.98 1.15
C ASP A 258 4.63 21.01 0.11
N GLY A 259 5.46 20.61 -0.86
CA GLY A 259 6.09 21.47 -1.85
C GLY A 259 7.54 21.85 -1.52
N GLU A 260 7.96 21.67 -0.26
CA GLU A 260 9.32 22.02 0.19
C GLU A 260 10.01 20.85 0.86
N LYS A 261 9.32 20.12 1.71
CA LYS A 261 9.87 19.00 2.51
C LYS A 261 8.98 17.76 2.45
N PHE A 262 9.65 16.61 2.55
CA PHE A 262 9.00 15.32 2.74
C PHE A 262 9.10 14.91 4.22
N VAL A 263 7.97 14.49 4.79
CA VAL A 263 7.87 14.04 6.19
C VAL A 263 7.11 12.71 6.24
N LEU A 264 7.61 11.77 7.06
CA LEU A 264 6.84 10.61 7.49
C LEU A 264 6.02 10.98 8.73
N GLU A 265 4.73 10.72 8.69
CA GLU A 265 3.80 10.98 9.79
C GLU A 265 3.08 9.69 10.20
N ILE A 266 2.63 9.64 11.45
CA ILE A 266 1.78 8.59 12.00
C ILE A 266 0.37 9.15 12.17
N PHE A 267 -0.62 8.39 11.72
CA PHE A 267 -2.02 8.77 11.90
C PHE A 267 -2.48 8.43 13.30
N GLU A 268 -2.48 9.44 14.16
CA GLU A 268 -3.11 9.40 15.48
C GLU A 268 -4.51 10.02 15.38
N GLU A 269 -5.50 9.33 15.91
CA GLU A 269 -6.84 9.87 16.01
C GLU A 269 -6.87 10.88 17.16
N GLN A 270 -7.33 12.09 16.88
CA GLN A 270 -7.60 13.06 17.95
C GLN A 270 -8.74 12.50 18.80
N GLN A 271 -8.50 12.33 20.10
CA GLN A 271 -9.48 11.90 21.09
C GLN A 271 -10.60 12.94 21.24
#